data_2392828b96a7767ccb6764ce664e2716
#
_entry.id   2392828b96a7767ccb6764ce664e2716
#
_cell.length_a   1.000
_cell.length_b   1.000
_cell.length_c   1.000
_cell.angle_alpha   90.00
_cell.angle_beta   90.00
_cell.angle_gamma   90.00
#
_symmetry.space_group_name_H-M   'P 1'
#
loop_
_entity.id
_entity.type
_entity.pdbx_description
1 polymer ?
#
loop_
_entity_poly.entity_id
_entity_poly.type
_entity_poly.pdbx_seq_one_letter_code
_entity_poly.pdbx_strand_id
1 'polypeptide(L)'
;MERVLCVGSVTTDVIVTPVDTLPPPGVLQAVRGTTTHVGGCASNAAIDLAKLGAPASLSCRVGQDSFGDFVAATVSQAGVDASGIVRDPKVSTTSSVVLVHSDGERSFLYNPGSTSSFSAQDVRDEDLQACGILFVAGAMLLSSFDGEPCAGLLRKAQQ
;
A
#
# COMPACT_ATOMS: atom_id res chain seq x y z
N MET A 1 21.47 -3.63 -13.00
CA MET A 1 20.87 -3.85 -11.67
C MET A 1 19.60 -4.65 -11.89
N GLU A 2 19.37 -5.70 -11.11
CA GLU A 2 18.20 -6.55 -11.23
C GLU A 2 16.94 -5.80 -10.77
N ARG A 3 15.81 -6.09 -11.41
CA ARG A 3 14.50 -5.51 -11.04
C ARG A 3 14.01 -6.12 -9.73
N VAL A 4 13.52 -5.30 -8.81
CA VAL A 4 12.87 -5.73 -7.57
C VAL A 4 11.36 -5.67 -7.77
N LEU A 5 10.68 -6.83 -7.64
CA LEU A 5 9.22 -6.88 -7.56
C LEU A 5 8.80 -6.77 -6.10
N CYS A 6 8.22 -5.66 -5.71
CA CYS A 6 7.62 -5.46 -4.39
C CYS A 6 6.17 -5.93 -4.42
N VAL A 7 5.83 -6.87 -3.51
CA VAL A 7 4.50 -7.50 -3.44
C VAL A 7 3.91 -7.29 -2.07
N GLY A 8 2.67 -6.80 -1.98
CA GLY A 8 1.98 -6.75 -0.70
C GLY A 8 1.16 -5.50 -0.41
N SER A 9 1.25 -5.00 0.84
CA SER A 9 0.36 -3.96 1.34
C SER A 9 0.62 -2.58 0.74
N VAL A 10 -0.47 -1.90 0.43
CA VAL A 10 -0.54 -0.48 0.05
C VAL A 10 -1.67 0.18 0.83
N THR A 11 -1.52 1.43 1.21
CA THR A 11 -2.57 2.22 1.87
C THR A 11 -2.52 3.68 1.41
N THR A 12 -3.65 4.34 1.50
CA THR A 12 -3.72 5.80 1.44
C THR A 12 -3.91 6.33 2.85
N ASP A 13 -2.94 7.09 3.33
CA ASP A 13 -2.95 7.68 4.67
C ASP A 13 -3.41 9.14 4.59
N VAL A 14 -4.51 9.46 5.27
CA VAL A 14 -5.00 10.83 5.46
C VAL A 14 -4.53 11.31 6.84
N ILE A 15 -3.53 12.17 6.87
CA ILE A 15 -2.94 12.66 8.11
C ILE A 15 -3.64 13.95 8.51
N VAL A 16 -4.15 13.99 9.75
CA VAL A 16 -4.86 15.13 10.34
C VAL A 16 -4.12 15.59 11.60
N THR A 17 -3.81 16.88 11.70
CA THR A 17 -2.99 17.42 12.80
C THR A 17 -3.38 18.85 13.21
N PRO A 18 -3.31 19.20 14.53
CA PRO A 18 -3.31 18.28 15.67
C PRO A 18 -4.72 17.79 16.02
N VAL A 19 -4.82 16.59 16.56
CA VAL A 19 -6.08 16.04 17.08
C VAL A 19 -5.78 15.35 18.41
N ASP A 20 -5.93 16.07 19.52
CA ASP A 20 -5.68 15.52 20.86
C ASP A 20 -6.88 14.74 21.39
N THR A 21 -8.09 15.12 20.98
CA THR A 21 -9.34 14.44 21.31
C THR A 21 -10.29 14.49 20.10
N LEU A 22 -11.11 13.48 19.95
CA LEU A 22 -12.20 13.54 18.96
C LEU A 22 -13.32 14.44 19.48
N PRO A 23 -13.92 15.30 18.62
CA PRO A 23 -15.06 16.12 19.03
C PRO A 23 -16.27 15.24 19.30
N PRO A 24 -17.18 15.64 20.22
CA PRO A 24 -18.47 15.00 20.39
C PRO A 24 -19.30 15.02 19.08
N PRO A 25 -20.26 14.09 18.94
CA PRO A 25 -21.15 14.11 17.77
C PRO A 25 -21.81 15.48 17.55
N GLY A 26 -21.79 15.96 16.28
CA GLY A 26 -22.38 17.25 15.89
C GLY A 26 -21.50 18.46 16.16
N VAL A 27 -20.31 18.32 16.74
CA VAL A 27 -19.36 19.41 17.01
C VAL A 27 -18.30 19.46 15.92
N LEU A 28 -18.07 20.63 15.34
CA LEU A 28 -17.00 20.89 14.39
C LEU A 28 -15.73 21.29 15.16
N GLN A 29 -14.64 20.58 14.88
CA GLN A 29 -13.30 20.91 15.41
C GLN A 29 -12.40 21.32 14.26
N ALA A 30 -11.82 22.51 14.33
CA ALA A 30 -10.82 22.97 13.37
C ALA A 30 -9.49 22.26 13.65
N VAL A 31 -8.81 21.84 12.57
CA VAL A 31 -7.45 21.28 12.61
C VAL A 31 -6.50 22.20 11.85
N ARG A 32 -5.19 22.07 12.12
CA ARG A 32 -4.18 22.93 11.47
C ARG A 32 -3.86 22.48 10.07
N GLY A 33 -3.89 21.17 9.80
CA GLY A 33 -3.56 20.63 8.48
C GLY A 33 -4.14 19.25 8.24
N THR A 34 -4.36 18.98 6.95
CA THR A 34 -4.72 17.66 6.44
C THR A 34 -3.89 17.39 5.21
N THR A 35 -3.20 16.26 5.16
CA THR A 35 -2.39 15.82 4.01
C THR A 35 -2.69 14.37 3.67
N THR A 36 -2.44 13.99 2.40
CA THR A 36 -2.66 12.62 1.93
C THR A 36 -1.34 12.05 1.42
N HIS A 37 -1.01 10.85 1.83
CA HIS A 37 0.22 10.16 1.47
C HIS A 37 -0.06 8.71 1.07
N VAL A 38 0.80 8.16 0.20
CA VAL A 38 0.84 6.72 -0.03
C VAL A 38 1.68 6.09 1.08
N GLY A 39 1.11 5.11 1.75
CA GLY A 39 1.74 4.26 2.74
C GLY A 39 1.61 2.79 2.36
N GLY A 40 1.97 1.91 3.29
CA GLY A 40 2.02 0.47 3.09
C GLY A 40 3.44 -0.03 2.83
N CYS A 41 3.75 -1.22 3.34
CA CYS A 41 5.12 -1.70 3.34
C CYS A 41 5.68 -1.95 1.94
N ALA A 42 4.87 -2.52 1.03
CA ALA A 42 5.32 -2.83 -0.33
C ALA A 42 5.48 -1.56 -1.18
N SER A 43 4.52 -0.63 -1.11
CA SER A 43 4.59 0.63 -1.84
C SER A 43 5.74 1.52 -1.38
N ASN A 44 5.97 1.63 -0.05
CA ASN A 44 7.09 2.39 0.48
C ASN A 44 8.43 1.83 0.00
N ALA A 45 8.63 0.50 0.08
CA ALA A 45 9.84 -0.13 -0.41
C ALA A 45 10.06 0.09 -1.92
N ALA A 46 9.00 -0.05 -2.74
CA ALA A 46 9.09 0.17 -4.18
C ALA A 46 9.49 1.63 -4.51
N ILE A 47 8.84 2.61 -3.85
CA ILE A 47 9.12 4.03 -4.04
C ILE A 47 10.56 4.37 -3.60
N ASP A 48 11.01 3.86 -2.46
CA ASP A 48 12.36 4.14 -1.96
C ASP A 48 13.43 3.49 -2.83
N LEU A 49 13.22 2.25 -3.31
CA LEU A 49 14.10 1.61 -4.29
C LEU A 49 14.21 2.42 -5.57
N ALA A 50 13.08 2.90 -6.11
CA ALA A 50 13.09 3.73 -7.31
C ALA A 50 13.85 5.05 -7.10
N LYS A 51 13.66 5.73 -5.96
CA LYS A 51 14.41 6.94 -5.59
C LYS A 51 15.91 6.70 -5.45
N LEU A 52 16.31 5.49 -5.05
CA LEU A 52 17.72 5.07 -4.97
C LEU A 52 18.29 4.62 -6.33
N GLY A 53 17.49 4.70 -7.39
CA GLY A 53 17.90 4.35 -8.75
C GLY A 53 17.82 2.85 -9.08
N ALA A 54 17.20 2.04 -8.22
CA ALA A 54 16.95 0.63 -8.52
C ALA A 54 15.66 0.46 -9.33
N PRO A 55 15.63 -0.38 -10.39
CA PRO A 55 14.41 -0.66 -11.11
C PRO A 55 13.45 -1.44 -10.21
N ALA A 56 12.29 -0.84 -9.91
CA ALA A 56 11.28 -1.41 -9.03
C ALA A 56 9.92 -1.53 -9.72
N SER A 57 9.18 -2.59 -9.41
CA SER A 57 7.78 -2.78 -9.79
C SER A 57 6.95 -3.09 -8.55
N LEU A 58 5.66 -2.78 -8.58
CA LEU A 58 4.74 -2.98 -7.47
C LEU A 58 3.57 -3.86 -7.90
N SER A 59 3.35 -4.95 -7.17
CA SER A 59 2.15 -5.78 -7.25
C SER A 59 1.36 -5.65 -5.95
N CYS A 60 0.18 -5.06 -6.05
CA CYS A 60 -0.74 -4.83 -4.94
C CYS A 60 -2.18 -4.75 -5.47
N ARG A 61 -3.15 -4.65 -4.55
CA ARG A 61 -4.56 -4.43 -4.92
C ARG A 61 -5.04 -3.10 -4.35
N VAL A 62 -5.75 -2.32 -5.18
CA VAL A 62 -6.42 -1.08 -4.80
C VAL A 62 -7.88 -1.12 -5.25
N GLY A 63 -8.72 -0.30 -4.67
CA GLY A 63 -10.09 -0.09 -5.14
C GLY A 63 -10.14 0.66 -6.47
N GLN A 64 -11.28 0.59 -7.14
CA GLN A 64 -11.58 1.42 -8.30
C GLN A 64 -12.19 2.76 -7.83
N ASP A 65 -11.43 3.51 -7.02
CA ASP A 65 -11.81 4.75 -6.36
C ASP A 65 -10.69 5.81 -6.43
N SER A 66 -10.98 7.02 -5.93
CA SER A 66 -10.03 8.13 -5.95
C SER A 66 -8.73 7.85 -5.16
N PHE A 67 -8.79 7.05 -4.09
CA PHE A 67 -7.60 6.65 -3.35
C PHE A 67 -6.72 5.69 -4.16
N GLY A 68 -7.34 4.76 -4.88
CA GLY A 68 -6.61 3.87 -5.80
C GLY A 68 -5.98 4.64 -6.97
N ASP A 69 -6.66 5.67 -7.50
CA ASP A 69 -6.09 6.56 -8.52
C ASP A 69 -4.89 7.33 -7.97
N PHE A 70 -5.00 7.85 -6.76
CA PHE A 70 -3.92 8.54 -6.08
C PHE A 70 -2.69 7.64 -5.85
N VAL A 71 -2.91 6.39 -5.41
CA VAL A 71 -1.82 5.40 -5.25
C VAL A 71 -1.12 5.16 -6.58
N ALA A 72 -1.87 4.81 -7.63
CA ALA A 72 -1.29 4.48 -8.94
C ALA A 72 -0.50 5.65 -9.52
N ALA A 73 -1.04 6.88 -9.43
CA ALA A 73 -0.36 8.08 -9.90
C ALA A 73 0.93 8.36 -9.11
N THR A 74 0.87 8.29 -7.77
CA THR A 74 2.05 8.56 -6.91
C THR A 74 3.16 7.56 -7.14
N VAL A 75 2.85 6.27 -7.22
CA VAL A 75 3.79 5.18 -7.48
C VAL A 75 4.46 5.36 -8.84
N SER A 76 3.67 5.64 -9.89
CA SER A 76 4.20 5.90 -11.24
C SER A 76 5.08 7.14 -11.30
N GLN A 77 4.70 8.25 -10.64
CA GLN A 77 5.49 9.48 -10.57
C GLN A 77 6.83 9.27 -9.85
N ALA A 78 6.90 8.34 -8.92
CA ALA A 78 8.14 7.95 -8.26
C ALA A 78 9.08 7.10 -9.13
N GLY A 79 8.65 6.71 -10.34
CA GLY A 79 9.43 5.88 -11.27
C GLY A 79 9.28 4.38 -11.05
N VAL A 80 8.30 3.94 -10.27
CA VAL A 80 7.97 2.52 -10.08
C VAL A 80 7.06 2.04 -11.22
N ASP A 81 7.31 0.85 -11.74
CA ASP A 81 6.39 0.18 -12.66
C ASP A 81 5.13 -0.24 -11.91
N ALA A 82 4.02 0.45 -12.19
CA ALA A 82 2.71 0.28 -11.56
C ALA A 82 1.79 -0.69 -12.32
N SER A 83 2.28 -1.36 -13.37
CA SER A 83 1.46 -2.25 -14.22
C SER A 83 0.91 -3.47 -13.48
N GLY A 84 1.53 -3.86 -12.36
CA GLY A 84 1.08 -4.93 -11.47
C GLY A 84 0.02 -4.53 -10.44
N ILE A 85 -0.49 -3.29 -10.48
CA ILE A 85 -1.55 -2.83 -9.57
C ILE A 85 -2.92 -3.35 -10.06
N VAL A 86 -3.54 -4.22 -9.27
CA VAL A 86 -4.89 -4.73 -9.55
C VAL A 86 -5.94 -3.74 -9.06
N ARG A 87 -6.90 -3.40 -9.93
CA ARG A 87 -8.03 -2.50 -9.61
C ARG A 87 -9.28 -3.31 -9.34
N ASP A 88 -9.79 -3.26 -8.11
CA ASP A 88 -10.98 -4.00 -7.70
C ASP A 88 -12.21 -3.09 -7.61
N PRO A 89 -13.27 -3.35 -8.39
CA PRO A 89 -14.50 -2.54 -8.34
C PRO A 89 -15.40 -2.84 -7.13
N LYS A 90 -15.10 -3.88 -6.34
CA LYS A 90 -15.98 -4.38 -5.27
C LYS A 90 -15.55 -3.95 -3.89
N VAL A 91 -14.28 -3.53 -3.72
CA VAL A 91 -13.73 -3.13 -2.43
C VAL A 91 -13.09 -1.75 -2.55
N SER A 92 -13.14 -0.97 -1.48
CA SER A 92 -12.43 0.32 -1.42
C SER A 92 -10.93 0.10 -1.26
N THR A 93 -10.14 1.09 -1.70
CA THR A 93 -8.72 1.12 -1.40
C THR A 93 -8.50 1.13 0.11
N THR A 94 -7.51 0.36 0.57
CA THR A 94 -7.05 0.40 1.96
C THR A 94 -6.70 1.82 2.34
N SER A 95 -7.23 2.28 3.47
CA SER A 95 -6.99 3.65 3.91
C SER A 95 -6.87 3.75 5.42
N SER A 96 -6.16 4.78 5.86
CA SER A 96 -5.97 5.09 7.26
C SER A 96 -6.17 6.58 7.47
N VAL A 97 -6.97 6.96 8.47
CA VAL A 97 -6.97 8.33 8.99
C VAL A 97 -6.03 8.35 10.19
N VAL A 98 -4.93 9.08 10.04
CA VAL A 98 -3.88 9.20 11.05
C VAL A 98 -4.10 10.50 11.81
N LEU A 99 -4.50 10.40 13.05
CA LEU A 99 -4.69 11.53 13.95
C LEU A 99 -3.39 11.75 14.70
N VAL A 100 -2.72 12.86 14.41
CA VAL A 100 -1.44 13.22 15.04
C VAL A 100 -1.74 14.15 16.22
N HIS A 101 -1.34 13.73 17.42
CA HIS A 101 -1.50 14.50 18.64
C HIS A 101 -0.47 15.61 18.74
N SER A 102 -0.70 16.59 19.63
CA SER A 102 0.21 17.73 19.82
C SER A 102 1.59 17.34 20.36
N ASP A 103 1.70 16.19 21.03
CA ASP A 103 2.95 15.58 21.52
C ASP A 103 3.67 14.70 20.48
N GLY A 104 3.08 14.53 19.29
CA GLY A 104 3.61 13.73 18.20
C GLY A 104 3.15 12.27 18.20
N GLU A 105 2.41 11.81 19.21
CA GLU A 105 1.78 10.48 19.21
C GLU A 105 0.68 10.40 18.14
N ARG A 106 0.33 9.18 17.74
CA ARG A 106 -0.61 8.94 16.63
C ARG A 106 -1.68 7.94 17.02
N SER A 107 -2.90 8.25 16.62
CA SER A 107 -4.03 7.32 16.63
C SER A 107 -4.49 7.04 15.22
N PHE A 108 -5.08 5.87 14.96
CA PHE A 108 -5.41 5.43 13.62
C PHE A 108 -6.86 4.97 13.54
N LEU A 109 -7.57 5.42 12.51
CA LEU A 109 -8.81 4.82 12.05
C LEU A 109 -8.50 4.10 10.74
N TYR A 110 -8.54 2.77 10.76
CA TYR A 110 -8.05 1.93 9.68
C TYR A 110 -9.17 1.18 8.97
N ASN A 111 -9.19 1.29 7.64
CA ASN A 111 -10.02 0.50 6.75
C ASN A 111 -9.14 -0.51 6.00
N PRO A 112 -9.25 -1.82 6.24
CA PRO A 112 -8.42 -2.84 5.61
C PRO A 112 -8.64 -2.94 4.09
N GLY A 113 -9.82 -2.60 3.60
CA GLY A 113 -10.14 -2.48 2.18
C GLY A 113 -9.52 -3.54 1.29
N SER A 114 -8.91 -3.11 0.18
CA SER A 114 -8.33 -3.97 -0.85
C SER A 114 -7.15 -4.82 -0.39
N THR A 115 -6.41 -4.40 0.64
CA THR A 115 -5.30 -5.19 1.21
C THR A 115 -5.77 -6.53 1.78
N SER A 116 -6.97 -6.58 2.36
CA SER A 116 -7.53 -7.82 2.91
C SER A 116 -7.90 -8.84 1.83
N SER A 117 -8.14 -8.42 0.59
CA SER A 117 -8.50 -9.27 -0.54
C SER A 117 -7.34 -9.52 -1.52
N PHE A 118 -6.16 -8.92 -1.29
CA PHE A 118 -4.97 -9.20 -2.08
C PHE A 118 -4.54 -10.65 -1.92
N SER A 119 -4.23 -11.33 -3.03
CA SER A 119 -3.92 -12.75 -3.07
C SER A 119 -2.72 -13.06 -3.99
N ALA A 120 -2.18 -14.28 -3.91
CA ALA A 120 -1.10 -14.71 -4.81
C ALA A 120 -1.51 -14.70 -6.31
N GLN A 121 -2.81 -14.78 -6.60
CA GLN A 121 -3.33 -14.73 -7.98
C GLN A 121 -3.26 -13.31 -8.58
N ASP A 122 -3.09 -12.29 -7.76
CA ASP A 122 -2.93 -10.91 -8.21
C ASP A 122 -1.51 -10.63 -8.73
N VAL A 123 -0.55 -11.50 -8.39
CA VAL A 123 0.84 -11.41 -8.87
C VAL A 123 0.95 -12.11 -10.22
N ARG A 124 1.24 -11.34 -11.27
CA ARG A 124 1.32 -11.87 -12.63
C ARG A 124 2.60 -12.69 -12.82
N ASP A 125 2.51 -13.77 -13.57
CA ASP A 125 3.65 -14.63 -13.87
C ASP A 125 4.75 -13.88 -14.63
N GLU A 126 4.37 -12.98 -15.51
CA GLU A 126 5.31 -12.14 -16.26
C GLU A 126 6.13 -11.21 -15.36
N ASP A 127 5.55 -10.69 -14.26
CA ASP A 127 6.27 -9.86 -13.28
C ASP A 127 7.28 -10.69 -12.49
N LEU A 128 6.91 -11.94 -12.12
CA LEU A 128 7.82 -12.86 -11.45
C LEU A 128 9.00 -13.25 -12.34
N GLN A 129 8.74 -13.54 -13.63
CA GLN A 129 9.79 -13.90 -14.58
C GLN A 129 10.73 -12.72 -14.91
N ALA A 130 10.21 -11.50 -14.84
CA ALA A 130 10.97 -10.29 -15.15
C ALA A 130 11.78 -9.73 -13.96
N CYS A 131 11.57 -10.24 -12.74
CA CYS A 131 12.29 -9.79 -11.55
C CYS A 131 13.47 -10.69 -11.20
N GLY A 132 14.54 -10.09 -10.71
CA GLY A 132 15.66 -10.82 -10.11
C GLY A 132 15.53 -10.96 -8.61
N ILE A 133 14.68 -10.11 -7.99
CA ILE A 133 14.42 -10.11 -6.55
C ILE A 133 12.92 -9.98 -6.32
N LEU A 134 12.35 -10.93 -5.58
CA LEU A 134 10.98 -10.83 -5.06
C LEU A 134 11.02 -10.37 -3.61
N PHE A 135 10.42 -9.22 -3.32
CA PHE A 135 10.30 -8.65 -1.98
C PHE A 135 8.83 -8.64 -1.54
N VAL A 136 8.49 -9.49 -0.58
CA VAL A 136 7.14 -9.55 0.00
C VAL A 136 7.10 -8.71 1.28
N ALA A 137 6.14 -7.78 1.38
CA ALA A 137 6.06 -6.84 2.49
C ALA A 137 4.62 -6.63 2.99
N GLY A 138 4.49 -6.49 4.32
CA GLY A 138 3.20 -6.41 5.00
C GLY A 138 2.67 -7.78 5.42
N ALA A 139 3.54 -8.77 5.60
CA ALA A 139 3.18 -10.07 6.15
C ALA A 139 2.40 -9.91 7.46
N MET A 140 1.40 -10.78 7.69
CA MET A 140 0.42 -10.78 8.79
C MET A 140 -0.66 -9.69 8.71
N LEU A 141 -0.66 -8.89 7.64
CA LEU A 141 -1.70 -7.90 7.34
C LEU A 141 -2.54 -8.27 6.10
N LEU A 142 -2.14 -9.30 5.38
CA LEU A 142 -2.67 -9.71 4.08
C LEU A 142 -3.47 -11.01 4.23
N SER A 143 -4.65 -10.93 4.84
CA SER A 143 -5.43 -12.11 5.27
C SER A 143 -5.71 -13.15 4.17
N SER A 144 -5.82 -12.73 2.91
CA SER A 144 -6.02 -13.64 1.77
C SER A 144 -4.70 -14.10 1.10
N PHE A 145 -3.56 -13.54 1.52
CA PHE A 145 -2.25 -13.83 0.94
C PHE A 145 -1.31 -14.51 1.94
N ASP A 146 -1.42 -14.23 3.24
CA ASP A 146 -0.55 -14.75 4.26
C ASP A 146 -0.63 -16.29 4.37
N GLY A 147 0.46 -16.91 4.86
CA GLY A 147 0.55 -18.37 5.01
C GLY A 147 0.88 -19.09 3.70
N GLU A 148 0.13 -20.14 3.37
CA GLU A 148 0.41 -21.00 2.21
C GLU A 148 0.35 -20.28 0.85
N PRO A 149 -0.56 -19.33 0.58
CA PRO A 149 -0.53 -18.57 -0.67
C PRO A 149 0.78 -17.81 -0.88
N CYS A 150 1.29 -17.15 0.15
CA CYS A 150 2.58 -16.46 0.13
C CYS A 150 3.74 -17.43 -0.04
N ALA A 151 3.76 -18.53 0.73
CA ALA A 151 4.78 -19.56 0.62
C ALA A 151 4.80 -20.20 -0.77
N GLY A 152 3.64 -20.43 -1.38
CA GLY A 152 3.51 -20.92 -2.75
C GLY A 152 4.10 -19.96 -3.78
N LEU A 153 3.84 -18.64 -3.63
CA LEU A 153 4.43 -17.62 -4.49
C LEU A 153 5.96 -17.59 -4.37
N LEU A 154 6.50 -17.64 -3.15
CA LEU A 154 7.95 -17.66 -2.91
C LEU A 154 8.62 -18.90 -3.55
N ARG A 155 8.00 -20.09 -3.43
CA ARG A 155 8.49 -21.29 -4.12
C ARG A 155 8.47 -21.17 -5.63
N LYS A 156 7.43 -20.54 -6.19
CA LYS A 156 7.31 -20.30 -7.64
C LYS A 156 8.39 -19.35 -8.15
N ALA A 157 8.73 -18.32 -7.39
CA ALA A 157 9.78 -17.36 -7.75
C ALA A 157 11.20 -17.94 -7.72
N GLN A 158 11.42 -19.12 -7.10
CA GLN A 158 12.71 -19.80 -7.02
C GLN A 158 12.97 -20.77 -8.20
N GLN A 159 11.97 -20.98 -9.06
CA GLN A 159 12.06 -21.87 -10.23
C GLN A 159 12.54 -21.13 -11.48
#